data_6a2242dead454aa5eb3ed1fc8d5d5c96
#
_entry.id   6a2242dead454aa5eb3ed1fc8d5d5c96
#
_cell.length_a   1.000
_cell.length_b   1.000
_cell.length_c   1.000
_cell.angle_alpha   90.00
_cell.angle_beta   90.00
_cell.angle_gamma   90.00
#
_symmetry.space_group_name_H-M   'P 1'
#
loop_
_entity.id
_entity.type
_entity.pdbx_description
1 polymer ?
#
loop_
_entity_poly.entity_id
_entity_poly.type
_entity_poly.pdbx_seq_one_letter_code
_entity_poly.pdbx_strand_id
1 'polypeptide(L)'
;MNFIFTEEHIQFKDAIKAFLKDECTPASIRSGWAEKKSFNQNRWKGLEELGVLSSNLSEEYGGLGMDQVALALMVEEMGYVGLPEPVAEQTFLINDLLDLLPAEMQKKIQEHHMSGASYISVSHPLAPNPLFLNESAGLLLFEEDSYQFVARHDLEFEEVASNDPSREL
;
A
#
# COMPACT_ATOMS: atom_id res chain seq x y z
N MET A 1 10.35 -11.95 24.24
CA MET A 1 9.39 -11.68 23.15
C MET A 1 8.05 -12.19 23.63
N ASN A 2 7.03 -11.37 23.67
CA ASN A 2 5.67 -11.76 24.10
C ASN A 2 4.86 -12.06 22.81
N PHE A 3 4.34 -13.28 22.69
CA PHE A 3 3.52 -13.71 21.54
C PHE A 3 2.01 -13.62 21.81
N ILE A 4 1.63 -12.94 22.89
CA ILE A 4 0.21 -12.74 23.23
C ILE A 4 -0.29 -11.51 22.47
N PHE A 5 -1.31 -11.69 21.64
CA PHE A 5 -1.99 -10.59 20.97
C PHE A 5 -2.79 -9.78 21.99
N THR A 6 -2.75 -8.46 21.87
CA THR A 6 -3.58 -7.57 22.66
C THR A 6 -5.02 -7.55 22.11
N GLU A 7 -5.96 -7.02 22.90
CA GLU A 7 -7.33 -6.82 22.41
C GLU A 7 -7.37 -5.89 21.20
N GLU A 8 -6.51 -4.87 21.18
CA GLU A 8 -6.38 -3.92 20.08
C GLU A 8 -5.92 -4.60 18.78
N HIS A 9 -4.90 -5.47 18.85
CA HIS A 9 -4.45 -6.28 17.72
C HIS A 9 -5.59 -7.11 17.13
N ILE A 10 -6.38 -7.76 17.99
CA ILE A 10 -7.48 -8.64 17.59
C ILE A 10 -8.62 -7.80 16.98
N GLN A 11 -8.99 -6.68 17.58
CA GLN A 11 -10.05 -5.80 17.07
C GLN A 11 -9.69 -5.23 15.70
N PHE A 12 -8.45 -4.78 15.51
CA PHE A 12 -7.97 -4.27 14.25
C PHE A 12 -7.99 -5.35 13.16
N LYS A 13 -7.43 -6.52 13.46
CA LYS A 13 -7.49 -7.69 12.57
C LYS A 13 -8.93 -8.03 12.18
N ASP A 14 -9.85 -8.12 13.15
CA ASP A 14 -11.24 -8.52 12.91
C ASP A 14 -11.99 -7.48 12.06
N ALA A 15 -11.71 -6.19 12.23
CA ALA A 15 -12.27 -5.13 11.39
C ALA A 15 -11.81 -5.26 9.93
N ILE A 16 -10.52 -5.48 9.72
CA ILE A 16 -9.94 -5.70 8.38
C ILE A 16 -10.52 -6.96 7.73
N LYS A 17 -10.56 -8.06 8.48
CA LYS A 17 -11.14 -9.33 8.02
C LYS A 17 -12.60 -9.17 7.57
N ALA A 18 -13.42 -8.47 8.36
CA ALA A 18 -14.81 -8.23 8.03
C ALA A 18 -14.94 -7.44 6.72
N PHE A 19 -14.18 -6.35 6.58
CA PHE A 19 -14.14 -5.53 5.36
C PHE A 19 -13.70 -6.35 4.13
N LEU A 20 -12.59 -7.06 4.24
CA LEU A 20 -12.04 -7.83 3.13
C LEU A 20 -12.96 -8.98 2.69
N LYS A 21 -13.69 -9.59 3.61
CA LYS A 21 -14.66 -10.65 3.30
C LYS A 21 -15.75 -10.18 2.35
N ASP A 22 -16.19 -8.93 2.51
CA ASP A 22 -17.27 -8.37 1.70
C ASP A 22 -16.74 -7.75 0.38
N GLU A 23 -15.60 -7.07 0.43
CA GLU A 23 -15.06 -6.31 -0.70
C GLU A 23 -14.09 -7.11 -1.58
N CYS A 24 -13.44 -8.15 -1.04
CA CYS A 24 -12.41 -8.92 -1.72
C CYS A 24 -12.88 -10.36 -2.00
N THR A 25 -14.00 -10.50 -2.67
CA THR A 25 -14.54 -11.81 -3.03
C THR A 25 -13.78 -12.41 -4.22
N PRO A 26 -13.75 -13.77 -4.37
CA PRO A 26 -13.16 -14.40 -5.56
C PRO A 26 -13.78 -13.92 -6.88
N ALA A 27 -15.05 -13.49 -6.86
CA ALA A 27 -15.71 -12.94 -8.03
C ALA A 27 -15.18 -11.54 -8.36
N SER A 28 -15.03 -10.65 -7.37
CA SER A 28 -14.49 -9.30 -7.57
C SER A 28 -13.05 -9.33 -8.08
N ILE A 29 -12.21 -10.24 -7.55
CA ILE A 29 -10.84 -10.41 -8.01
C ILE A 29 -10.78 -10.87 -9.48
N ARG A 30 -11.56 -11.92 -9.83
CA ARG A 30 -11.59 -12.41 -11.22
C ARG A 30 -12.15 -11.37 -12.20
N SER A 31 -13.11 -10.55 -11.78
CA SER A 31 -13.60 -9.43 -12.61
C SER A 31 -12.48 -8.43 -12.89
N GLY A 32 -11.70 -8.05 -11.86
CA GLY A 32 -10.53 -7.19 -12.03
C GLY A 32 -9.52 -7.73 -13.03
N TRP A 33 -9.22 -9.04 -12.97
CA TRP A 33 -8.33 -9.69 -13.94
C TRP A 33 -8.88 -9.66 -15.37
N ALA A 34 -10.18 -9.94 -15.53
CA ALA A 34 -10.82 -9.93 -16.85
C ALA A 34 -10.86 -8.54 -17.47
N GLU A 35 -11.02 -7.52 -16.66
CA GLU A 35 -11.08 -6.11 -17.07
C GLU A 35 -9.70 -5.45 -17.16
N LYS A 36 -8.61 -6.15 -16.75
CA LYS A 36 -7.28 -5.58 -16.57
C LYS A 36 -7.27 -4.34 -15.66
N LYS A 37 -8.04 -4.42 -14.58
CA LYS A 37 -8.19 -3.39 -13.55
C LYS A 37 -8.18 -4.04 -12.18
N SER A 38 -7.02 -4.51 -11.78
CA SER A 38 -6.86 -5.21 -10.50
C SER A 38 -6.92 -4.28 -9.30
N PHE A 39 -6.45 -3.03 -9.46
CA PHE A 39 -6.56 -2.00 -8.44
C PHE A 39 -8.01 -1.50 -8.37
N ASN A 40 -8.62 -1.57 -7.18
CA ASN A 40 -9.96 -1.08 -6.92
C ASN A 40 -9.94 0.14 -6.00
N GLN A 41 -10.27 1.31 -6.56
CA GLN A 41 -10.23 2.58 -5.82
C GLN A 41 -11.18 2.62 -4.62
N ASN A 42 -12.34 1.96 -4.70
CA ASN A 42 -13.28 1.93 -3.56
C ASN A 42 -12.74 1.06 -2.42
N ARG A 43 -12.12 -0.08 -2.75
CA ARG A 43 -11.47 -0.95 -1.77
C ARG A 43 -10.28 -0.26 -1.12
N TRP A 44 -9.43 0.42 -1.91
CA TRP A 44 -8.33 1.23 -1.41
C TRP A 44 -8.80 2.29 -0.43
N LYS A 45 -9.85 3.04 -0.79
CA LYS A 45 -10.45 4.05 0.07
C LYS A 45 -11.04 3.46 1.36
N GLY A 46 -11.71 2.32 1.28
CA GLY A 46 -12.22 1.63 2.47
C GLY A 46 -11.11 1.16 3.42
N LEU A 47 -9.98 0.72 2.88
CA LEU A 47 -8.78 0.38 3.69
C LEU A 47 -8.18 1.62 4.35
N GLU A 48 -8.20 2.77 3.68
CA GLU A 48 -7.79 4.03 4.27
C GLU A 48 -8.74 4.46 5.41
N GLU A 49 -10.04 4.43 5.19
CA GLU A 49 -11.06 4.78 6.20
C GLU A 49 -10.95 3.88 7.45
N LEU A 50 -10.46 2.66 7.32
CA LEU A 50 -10.13 1.75 8.42
C LEU A 50 -8.77 2.06 9.09
N GLY A 51 -8.00 3.01 8.58
CA GLY A 51 -6.67 3.35 9.08
C GLY A 51 -5.56 2.36 8.69
N VAL A 52 -5.85 1.45 7.77
CA VAL A 52 -4.90 0.40 7.34
C VAL A 52 -3.64 1.01 6.71
N LEU A 53 -3.82 2.00 5.83
CA LEU A 53 -2.71 2.58 5.06
C LEU A 53 -1.75 3.40 5.94
N SER A 54 -2.22 3.91 7.06
CA SER A 54 -1.44 4.68 8.04
C SER A 54 -1.21 3.94 9.36
N SER A 55 -1.45 2.62 9.37
CA SER A 55 -1.47 1.82 10.60
C SER A 55 -0.17 1.89 11.41
N ASN A 56 0.99 1.90 10.76
CA ASN A 56 2.30 1.96 11.41
C ASN A 56 2.92 3.37 11.44
N LEU A 57 2.30 4.36 10.83
CA LEU A 57 2.74 5.75 10.99
C LEU A 57 2.56 6.21 12.43
N SER A 58 3.47 7.05 12.91
CA SER A 58 3.34 7.66 14.23
C SER A 58 2.10 8.59 14.29
N GLU A 59 1.59 8.82 15.50
CA GLU A 59 0.45 9.73 15.73
C GLU A 59 0.75 11.16 15.25
N GLU A 60 2.01 11.60 15.27
CA GLU A 60 2.40 12.91 14.78
C GLU A 60 2.19 13.08 13.27
N TYR A 61 2.21 11.98 12.53
CA TYR A 61 1.87 11.92 11.11
C TYR A 61 0.41 11.51 10.85
N GLY A 62 -0.41 11.48 11.89
CA GLY A 62 -1.82 11.10 11.79
C GLY A 62 -2.05 9.59 11.66
N GLY A 63 -1.06 8.78 11.98
CA GLY A 63 -1.15 7.32 11.97
C GLY A 63 -1.67 6.74 13.28
N LEU A 64 -1.76 5.42 13.32
CA LEU A 64 -2.25 4.66 14.49
C LEU A 64 -1.12 4.17 15.41
N GLY A 65 0.15 4.29 15.00
CA GLY A 65 1.31 3.83 15.76
C GLY A 65 1.31 2.32 16.05
N MET A 66 0.65 1.53 15.20
CA MET A 66 0.56 0.07 15.37
C MET A 66 1.93 -0.58 15.25
N ASP A 67 2.16 -1.60 16.07
CA ASP A 67 3.40 -2.35 16.05
C ASP A 67 3.47 -3.41 14.93
N GLN A 68 4.63 -4.03 14.78
CA GLN A 68 4.87 -5.04 13.75
C GLN A 68 4.00 -6.30 13.92
N VAL A 69 3.46 -6.56 15.11
CA VAL A 69 2.55 -7.68 15.36
C VAL A 69 1.19 -7.40 14.74
N ALA A 70 0.66 -6.19 14.92
CA ALA A 70 -0.57 -5.75 14.28
C ALA A 70 -0.46 -5.80 12.75
N LEU A 71 0.67 -5.32 12.20
CA LEU A 71 0.94 -5.38 10.75
C LEU A 71 0.99 -6.81 10.22
N ALA A 72 1.62 -7.73 10.94
CA ALA A 72 1.68 -9.14 10.55
C ALA A 72 0.28 -9.78 10.48
N LEU A 73 -0.58 -9.50 11.46
CA LEU A 73 -1.96 -9.98 11.48
C LEU A 73 -2.80 -9.37 10.35
N MET A 74 -2.57 -8.09 10.04
CA MET A 74 -3.21 -7.41 8.93
C MET A 74 -2.86 -8.05 7.58
N VAL A 75 -1.58 -8.28 7.32
CA VAL A 75 -1.11 -8.87 6.06
C VAL A 75 -1.54 -10.33 5.92
N GLU A 76 -1.67 -11.08 7.02
CA GLU A 76 -2.23 -12.42 7.01
C GLU A 76 -3.65 -12.44 6.44
N GLU A 77 -4.54 -11.54 6.88
CA GLU A 77 -5.91 -11.45 6.35
C GLU A 77 -5.95 -10.98 4.90
N MET A 78 -5.05 -10.07 4.50
CA MET A 78 -4.91 -9.64 3.10
C MET A 78 -4.46 -10.79 2.20
N GLY A 79 -3.47 -11.55 2.64
CA GLY A 79 -2.99 -12.73 1.92
C GLY A 79 -4.04 -13.82 1.79
N TYR A 80 -4.89 -14.00 2.82
CA TYR A 80 -5.96 -14.99 2.81
C TYR A 80 -6.98 -14.75 1.69
N VAL A 81 -7.28 -13.50 1.36
CA VAL A 81 -8.22 -13.14 0.27
C VAL A 81 -7.53 -12.88 -1.06
N GLY A 82 -6.19 -12.82 -1.08
CA GLY A 82 -5.42 -12.46 -2.27
C GLY A 82 -5.64 -11.02 -2.70
N LEU A 83 -5.58 -10.08 -1.73
CA LEU A 83 -5.74 -8.64 -1.97
C LEU A 83 -4.72 -8.16 -3.02
N PRO A 84 -5.16 -7.57 -4.16
CA PRO A 84 -4.24 -7.14 -5.21
C PRO A 84 -3.57 -5.78 -4.93
N GLU A 85 -4.22 -4.90 -4.17
CA GLU A 85 -3.70 -3.56 -3.87
C GLU A 85 -2.37 -3.61 -3.11
N PRO A 86 -1.43 -2.67 -3.39
CA PRO A 86 -0.07 -2.66 -2.84
C PRO A 86 -0.02 -2.11 -1.40
N VAL A 87 -0.86 -2.66 -0.51
CA VAL A 87 -0.93 -2.21 0.89
C VAL A 87 0.36 -2.52 1.65
N ALA A 88 0.95 -3.69 1.39
CA ALA A 88 2.20 -4.07 2.03
C ALA A 88 3.35 -3.13 1.63
N GLU A 89 3.44 -2.79 0.35
CA GLU A 89 4.42 -1.83 -0.14
C GLU A 89 4.22 -0.45 0.47
N GLN A 90 2.97 -0.01 0.62
CA GLN A 90 2.65 1.26 1.23
C GLN A 90 3.00 1.27 2.73
N THR A 91 2.60 0.26 3.48
CA THR A 91 2.78 0.23 4.93
C THR A 91 4.20 -0.15 5.34
N PHE A 92 4.78 -1.23 4.80
CA PHE A 92 6.10 -1.71 5.23
C PHE A 92 7.27 -1.00 4.54
N LEU A 93 7.05 -0.36 3.40
CA LEU A 93 8.14 0.30 2.68
C LEU A 93 8.01 1.82 2.76
N ILE A 94 6.93 2.41 2.29
CA ILE A 94 6.79 3.87 2.24
C ILE A 94 6.73 4.47 3.64
N ASN A 95 5.90 3.92 4.52
CA ASN A 95 5.74 4.46 5.86
C ASN A 95 7.04 4.34 6.69
N ASP A 96 7.73 3.19 6.59
CA ASP A 96 8.99 2.98 7.32
C ASP A 96 10.16 3.81 6.77
N LEU A 97 10.11 4.17 5.47
CA LEU A 97 11.11 5.06 4.87
C LEU A 97 10.87 6.53 5.19
N LEU A 98 9.67 6.91 5.61
CA LEU A 98 9.29 8.30 5.72
C LEU A 98 10.26 9.11 6.59
N ASP A 99 10.63 8.59 7.77
CA ASP A 99 11.55 9.26 8.70
C ASP A 99 13.00 9.38 8.17
N LEU A 100 13.35 8.61 7.16
CA LEU A 100 14.67 8.61 6.54
C LEU A 100 14.78 9.59 5.37
N LEU A 101 13.66 10.12 4.89
CA LEU A 101 13.61 11.02 3.75
C LEU A 101 13.75 12.50 4.18
N PRO A 102 14.25 13.39 3.31
CA PRO A 102 14.27 14.82 3.60
C PRO A 102 12.87 15.40 3.82
N ALA A 103 12.76 16.41 4.66
CA ALA A 103 11.48 17.03 5.07
C ALA A 103 10.58 17.45 3.89
N GLU A 104 11.14 17.95 2.79
CA GLU A 104 10.37 18.29 1.59
C GLU A 104 9.73 17.06 0.94
N MET A 105 10.45 15.93 0.92
CA MET A 105 9.95 14.68 0.35
C MET A 105 8.93 14.02 1.29
N GLN A 106 9.20 14.02 2.59
CA GLN A 106 8.22 13.60 3.60
C GLN A 106 6.89 14.33 3.40
N LYS A 107 6.93 15.66 3.27
CA LYS A 107 5.73 16.47 3.06
C LYS A 107 4.99 16.09 1.78
N LYS A 108 5.68 15.91 0.67
CA LYS A 108 5.06 15.49 -0.60
C LYS A 108 4.38 14.13 -0.47
N ILE A 109 5.06 13.16 0.12
CA ILE A 109 4.51 11.81 0.33
C ILE A 109 3.30 11.86 1.25
N GLN A 110 3.38 12.61 2.36
CA GLN A 110 2.27 12.78 3.29
C GLN A 110 1.04 13.43 2.64
N GLU A 111 1.22 14.48 1.84
CA GLU A 111 0.14 15.15 1.13
C GLU A 111 -0.63 14.17 0.21
N HIS A 112 0.06 13.24 -0.41
CA HIS A 112 -0.55 12.24 -1.27
C HIS A 112 -1.11 11.04 -0.47
N HIS A 113 -0.41 10.59 0.54
CA HIS A 113 -0.79 9.45 1.37
C HIS A 113 -2.01 9.77 2.24
N MET A 114 -2.00 10.92 2.91
CA MET A 114 -3.09 11.37 3.79
C MET A 114 -4.36 11.79 3.05
N SER A 115 -4.27 12.04 1.75
CA SER A 115 -5.47 12.35 0.95
C SER A 115 -6.29 11.11 0.56
N GLY A 116 -5.76 9.89 0.78
CA GLY A 116 -6.36 8.62 0.39
C GLY A 116 -6.62 8.47 -1.11
N ALA A 117 -6.20 9.45 -1.88
CA ALA A 117 -6.51 9.49 -3.29
C ALA A 117 -5.73 8.44 -4.09
N SER A 118 -4.51 8.13 -3.64
CA SER A 118 -3.62 7.20 -4.34
C SER A 118 -2.46 6.77 -3.44
N TYR A 119 -1.70 5.79 -3.87
CA TYR A 119 -0.49 5.33 -3.19
C TYR A 119 0.77 5.88 -3.89
N ILE A 120 1.93 5.62 -3.29
CA ILE A 120 3.24 5.93 -3.89
C ILE A 120 3.83 4.63 -4.43
N SER A 121 4.09 4.58 -5.72
CA SER A 121 4.79 3.45 -6.32
C SER A 121 6.28 3.54 -6.05
N VAL A 122 6.98 2.41 -6.01
CA VAL A 122 8.41 2.35 -5.71
C VAL A 122 9.14 1.60 -6.81
N SER A 123 10.29 2.13 -7.23
CA SER A 123 11.25 1.44 -8.08
C SER A 123 12.62 1.44 -7.41
N HIS A 124 13.29 0.31 -7.46
CA HIS A 124 14.63 0.10 -6.90
C HIS A 124 15.46 -0.73 -7.89
N PRO A 125 16.79 -0.59 -7.98
CA PRO A 125 17.63 -1.39 -8.88
C PRO A 125 17.41 -2.91 -8.79
N LEU A 126 17.03 -3.43 -7.63
CA LEU A 126 16.68 -4.84 -7.43
C LEU A 126 15.23 -5.19 -7.79
N ALA A 127 14.34 -4.20 -7.92
CA ALA A 127 12.94 -4.34 -8.30
C ALA A 127 12.54 -3.14 -9.18
N PRO A 128 12.99 -3.11 -10.44
CA PRO A 128 12.88 -1.92 -11.28
C PRO A 128 11.47 -1.66 -11.82
N ASN A 129 10.59 -2.64 -11.77
CA ASN A 129 9.23 -2.52 -12.28
C ASN A 129 8.28 -2.10 -11.14
N PRO A 130 7.86 -0.82 -11.09
CA PRO A 130 6.92 -0.36 -10.08
C PRO A 130 5.53 -0.94 -10.33
N LEU A 131 4.80 -1.24 -9.24
CA LEU A 131 3.43 -1.77 -9.32
C LEU A 131 2.41 -0.64 -9.46
N PHE A 132 1.35 -0.88 -10.23
CA PHE A 132 0.16 -0.02 -10.35
C PHE A 132 0.50 1.47 -10.57
N LEU A 133 1.48 1.75 -11.42
CA LEU A 133 1.95 3.12 -11.64
C LEU A 133 0.85 4.04 -12.19
N ASN A 134 -0.12 3.48 -12.92
CA ASN A 134 -1.27 4.21 -13.45
C ASN A 134 -2.12 4.86 -12.37
N GLU A 135 -2.31 4.18 -11.25
CA GLU A 135 -3.15 4.59 -10.12
C GLU A 135 -2.37 5.34 -9.04
N SER A 136 -1.04 5.40 -9.15
CA SER A 136 -0.19 6.06 -8.14
C SER A 136 -0.23 7.59 -8.25
N ALA A 137 0.09 8.27 -7.15
CA ALA A 137 0.36 9.71 -7.14
C ALA A 137 1.70 10.05 -7.80
N GLY A 138 2.63 9.09 -7.80
CA GLY A 138 3.96 9.22 -8.35
C GLY A 138 4.84 8.04 -7.98
N LEU A 139 6.09 8.15 -8.36
CA LEU A 139 7.13 7.15 -8.20
C LEU A 139 8.21 7.65 -7.25
N LEU A 140 8.49 6.89 -6.20
CA LEU A 140 9.72 7.01 -5.43
C LEU A 140 10.77 6.11 -6.10
N LEU A 141 11.67 6.74 -6.82
CA LEU A 141 12.73 6.09 -7.58
C LEU A 141 14.01 6.07 -6.74
N PHE A 142 14.54 4.88 -6.49
CA PHE A 142 15.86 4.67 -5.91
C PHE A 142 16.84 4.32 -7.03
N GLU A 143 17.99 4.97 -6.99
CA GLU A 143 19.17 4.69 -7.80
C GLU A 143 20.30 4.22 -6.88
N GLU A 144 21.49 3.90 -7.42
CA GLU A 144 22.59 3.38 -6.59
C GLU A 144 22.99 4.34 -5.46
N ASP A 145 23.06 5.64 -5.73
CA ASP A 145 23.53 6.67 -4.78
C ASP A 145 22.53 7.83 -4.58
N SER A 146 21.33 7.71 -5.12
CA SER A 146 20.33 8.78 -5.07
C SER A 146 18.91 8.24 -4.99
N TYR A 147 17.99 9.11 -4.63
CA TYR A 147 16.55 8.84 -4.71
C TYR A 147 15.79 10.13 -5.04
N GLN A 148 14.68 9.98 -5.74
CA GLN A 148 13.83 11.11 -6.12
C GLN A 148 12.36 10.71 -6.14
N PHE A 149 11.49 11.66 -5.86
CA PHE A 149 10.06 11.52 -6.11
C PHE A 149 9.69 12.20 -7.42
N VAL A 150 9.08 11.45 -8.31
CA VAL A 150 8.59 11.93 -9.60
C VAL A 150 7.07 11.84 -9.61
N ALA A 151 6.40 12.95 -9.83
CA ALA A 151 4.94 12.97 -9.89
C ALA A 151 4.43 12.15 -11.09
N ARG A 152 3.27 11.51 -10.96
CA ARG A 152 2.72 10.64 -11.99
C ARG A 152 2.61 11.29 -13.36
N HIS A 153 2.25 12.57 -13.42
CA HIS A 153 2.08 13.31 -14.68
C HIS A 153 3.38 13.66 -15.39
N ASP A 154 4.52 13.54 -14.70
CA ASP A 154 5.87 13.77 -15.27
C ASP A 154 6.53 12.46 -15.73
N LEU A 155 5.85 11.30 -15.56
CA LEU A 155 6.36 9.99 -15.93
C LEU A 155 5.85 9.55 -17.30
N GLU A 156 6.77 9.10 -18.13
CA GLU A 156 6.49 8.29 -19.32
C GLU A 156 6.93 6.86 -19.06
N PHE A 157 6.06 5.87 -19.29
CA PHE A 157 6.34 4.46 -19.05
C PHE A 157 5.54 3.58 -20.01
N GLU A 158 5.98 2.34 -20.15
CA GLU A 158 5.31 1.30 -20.92
C GLU A 158 4.87 0.19 -19.95
N GLU A 159 3.64 -0.30 -20.12
CA GLU A 159 3.16 -1.44 -19.35
C GLU A 159 3.91 -2.71 -19.75
N VAL A 160 4.36 -3.45 -18.75
CA VAL A 160 5.02 -4.74 -18.93
C VAL A 160 4.06 -5.85 -18.53
N ALA A 161 3.93 -6.85 -19.41
CA ALA A 161 3.06 -7.99 -19.14
C ALA A 161 3.57 -8.81 -17.95
N SER A 162 2.73 -8.97 -16.94
CA SER A 162 2.98 -9.85 -15.80
C SER A 162 2.34 -11.22 -16.02
N ASN A 163 2.96 -12.27 -15.46
CA ASN A 163 2.32 -13.60 -15.37
C ASN A 163 1.23 -13.65 -14.28
N ASP A 164 1.24 -12.72 -13.37
CA ASP A 164 0.21 -12.52 -12.36
C ASP A 164 -0.79 -11.48 -12.86
N PRO A 165 -2.02 -11.85 -13.20
CA PRO A 165 -3.02 -10.93 -13.73
C PRO A 165 -3.52 -9.92 -12.69
N SER A 166 -3.16 -10.09 -11.42
CA SER A 166 -3.45 -9.13 -10.35
C SER A 166 -2.39 -8.01 -10.24
N ARG A 167 -1.27 -8.11 -10.97
CA ARG A 167 -0.16 -7.15 -10.92
C ARG A 167 -0.01 -6.42 -12.25
N GLU A 168 -0.18 -5.13 -12.19
CA GLU A 168 0.11 -4.19 -13.28
C GLU A 168 1.53 -3.63 -13.07
N LEU A 169 2.47 -3.98 -13.98
CA LEU A 169 3.89 -3.60 -13.94
C LEU A 169 4.21 -2.54 -14.96
#